data_a462ae79a51a975a3b81e5a6bdc5f034
#
_entry.id   a462ae79a51a975a3b81e5a6bdc5f034
#
_cell.length_a   1.000
_cell.length_b   1.000
_cell.length_c   1.000
_cell.angle_alpha   90.00
_cell.angle_beta   90.00
_cell.angle_gamma   90.00
#
_symmetry.space_group_name_H-M   'P 1'
#
loop_
_entity.id
_entity.type
_entity.pdbx_description
1 polymer ?
#
loop_
_entity_poly.entity_id
_entity_poly.type
_entity_poly.pdbx_seq_one_letter_code
_entity_poly.pdbx_strand_id
1 'polypeptide(L)'
;MVYPNDYFLPRRSASCRMAAELKIIMAVSPLAGKPATKSMLVDLVRLERDYYGRQPDVADANQLVSFGTSGHRGTSLNGTFTEAHILAITQAICEYRRIHGITGPLIIGKDTHALSAPAQRTALEVLAANGVETFIQRDNGVTATPVVSHAILVHNRGRKTGLADGIIITPSHNPPEDGGFKYNPPNGGPADTDVTRWVQDRANELLRAGNAGVKRVPFSQSIKATTTHAKDFILPYVEDLKNVVDMDAIRAAGLKLGVDPLGGAALPLWEPINSIYKLNIEVVNPKLDPTFSFMTVDHDGKIRMDCSSPYAMASLVRLKDKYCVAFANDPDADRHGIVTPSAGLMNPNHYLAVAIGYLLTHRPRWSEKSVVGKTLVSSGMIDRVVAKLGRQLCETPVGFKWFAPGLFDGSFCFGGEESAGASFLRQDGTVWTTDKDGPIMDLLAAEITAVTGKDPGEHFQELTAEFGTPFYTRIDATATPEQKSKLSKLSPEAVKESVLAGETITAKLTRAPGNNAPVGGLKVTTASGWFAARPSGTENIYKIYAESFRDEAHLKTIVSEAQQIVNNALG
;
A
#
# COMPACT_ATOMS: atom_id res chain seq x y z
N MET A 1 25.13 18.43 76.46
CA MET A 1 26.16 19.28 75.85
C MET A 1 26.35 18.87 74.41
N VAL A 2 26.26 19.88 73.58
CA VAL A 2 26.80 20.04 72.24
C VAL A 2 25.96 19.52 71.07
N TYR A 3 25.60 20.45 70.33
CA TYR A 3 24.84 20.68 69.11
C TYR A 3 25.58 20.33 67.81
N PRO A 4 25.00 20.65 66.68
CA PRO A 4 24.58 19.78 65.58
C PRO A 4 25.41 20.03 64.33
N ASN A 5 25.18 19.26 63.29
CA ASN A 5 25.69 19.62 61.96
C ASN A 5 24.56 19.47 60.92
N ASP A 6 24.17 20.61 60.39
CA ASP A 6 23.42 20.76 59.16
C ASP A 6 24.21 20.27 57.98
N TYR A 7 23.62 19.37 57.18
CA TYR A 7 24.11 19.10 55.83
C TYR A 7 23.13 19.63 54.79
N PHE A 8 23.53 20.71 54.16
CA PHE A 8 22.94 21.26 52.95
C PHE A 8 22.92 20.22 51.85
N LEU A 9 21.76 19.83 51.35
CA LEU A 9 21.57 19.13 50.09
C LEU A 9 21.51 20.18 48.96
N PRO A 10 22.29 20.05 47.87
CA PRO A 10 22.21 20.97 46.75
C PRO A 10 20.89 20.72 45.96
N ARG A 11 20.19 21.81 45.72
CA ARG A 11 19.02 21.84 44.81
C ARG A 11 19.46 21.33 43.43
N ARG A 12 18.96 20.17 43.01
CA ARG A 12 19.07 19.69 41.62
C ARG A 12 18.29 20.65 40.73
N SER A 13 18.97 21.19 39.73
CA SER A 13 18.46 22.12 38.74
C SER A 13 17.31 21.49 37.92
N ALA A 14 16.38 22.31 37.51
CA ALA A 14 15.19 21.93 36.74
C ALA A 14 15.48 21.34 35.32
N SER A 15 16.76 21.33 34.90
CA SER A 15 17.17 20.80 33.59
C SER A 15 17.21 19.27 33.51
N CYS A 16 17.12 18.56 34.64
CA CYS A 16 17.20 17.09 34.68
C CYS A 16 15.82 16.37 34.61
N ARG A 17 14.69 17.10 34.56
CA ARG A 17 13.35 16.50 34.46
C ARG A 17 12.81 16.41 33.02
N MET A 18 13.43 17.06 32.04
CA MET A 18 12.97 17.01 30.63
C MET A 18 13.56 15.88 29.79
N ALA A 19 14.48 15.08 30.34
CA ALA A 19 15.13 13.99 29.60
C ALA A 19 14.46 12.61 29.76
N ALA A 20 13.36 12.50 30.52
CA ALA A 20 12.75 11.21 30.87
C ALA A 20 11.45 10.86 30.12
N GLU A 21 10.93 11.71 29.23
CA GLU A 21 9.61 11.50 28.58
C GLU A 21 9.64 11.25 27.07
N LEU A 22 10.78 10.96 26.45
CA LEU A 22 10.88 10.68 25.02
C LEU A 22 11.50 9.30 24.74
N LYS A 23 10.83 8.26 25.20
CA LYS A 23 11.04 6.88 24.73
C LYS A 23 9.70 6.18 24.54
N ILE A 24 9.00 6.51 23.47
CA ILE A 24 8.06 5.58 22.85
C ILE A 24 8.53 5.38 21.42
N ILE A 25 9.70 4.76 21.24
CA ILE A 25 9.88 3.79 20.16
C ILE A 25 8.90 2.69 20.54
N MET A 26 7.89 2.41 19.75
CA MET A 26 7.04 1.25 20.00
C MET A 26 7.98 0.05 20.07
N ALA A 27 8.13 -0.51 21.27
CA ALA A 27 9.02 -1.64 21.49
C ALA A 27 8.52 -2.78 20.59
N VAL A 28 9.44 -3.35 19.80
CA VAL A 28 9.12 -4.53 18.98
C VAL A 28 8.55 -5.61 19.91
N SER A 29 7.40 -6.17 19.53
CA SER A 29 6.72 -7.19 20.32
C SER A 29 7.67 -8.38 20.60
N PRO A 30 7.67 -8.94 21.81
CA PRO A 30 8.43 -10.17 22.11
C PRO A 30 7.98 -11.37 21.25
N LEU A 31 6.81 -11.29 20.60
CA LEU A 31 6.26 -12.29 19.70
C LEU A 31 6.62 -12.04 18.23
N ALA A 32 7.23 -10.93 17.88
CA ALA A 32 7.58 -10.61 16.51
C ALA A 32 8.44 -11.71 15.85
N GLY A 33 8.05 -12.14 14.66
CA GLY A 33 8.70 -13.23 13.92
C GLY A 33 8.42 -14.65 14.43
N LYS A 34 7.62 -14.80 15.52
CA LYS A 34 7.18 -16.10 16.01
C LYS A 34 5.82 -16.51 15.41
N PRO A 35 5.53 -17.81 15.27
CA PRO A 35 4.21 -18.26 14.81
C PRO A 35 3.09 -17.72 15.70
N ALA A 36 1.97 -17.34 15.07
CA ALA A 36 0.77 -16.91 15.78
C ALA A 36 0.22 -18.04 16.66
N THR A 37 -0.26 -17.71 17.86
CA THR A 37 -0.89 -18.66 18.78
C THR A 37 -2.40 -18.70 18.56
N LYS A 38 -3.07 -19.78 18.98
CA LYS A 38 -4.54 -19.91 18.87
C LYS A 38 -5.31 -18.76 19.52
N SER A 39 -4.80 -18.21 20.62
CA SER A 39 -5.45 -17.09 21.33
C SER A 39 -5.38 -15.75 20.57
N MET A 40 -4.54 -15.66 19.54
CA MET A 40 -4.42 -14.47 18.70
C MET A 40 -5.34 -14.52 17.47
N LEU A 41 -5.90 -15.70 17.18
CA LEU A 41 -6.76 -15.86 16.00
C LEU A 41 -8.11 -15.16 16.22
N VAL A 42 -8.60 -14.51 15.18
CA VAL A 42 -9.89 -13.85 15.19
C VAL A 42 -11.03 -14.88 15.28
N ASP A 43 -12.07 -14.56 16.07
CA ASP A 43 -13.31 -15.33 16.12
C ASP A 43 -14.17 -14.95 14.90
N LEU A 44 -14.13 -15.81 13.89
CA LEU A 44 -14.86 -15.58 12.61
C LEU A 44 -16.37 -15.52 12.80
N VAL A 45 -16.92 -16.32 13.72
CA VAL A 45 -18.38 -16.36 13.98
C VAL A 45 -18.84 -15.06 14.60
N ARG A 46 -18.09 -14.54 15.57
CA ARG A 46 -18.37 -13.25 16.18
C ARG A 46 -18.20 -12.12 15.16
N LEU A 47 -17.12 -12.17 14.35
CA LEU A 47 -16.82 -11.16 13.35
C LEU A 47 -17.96 -11.01 12.34
N GLU A 48 -18.43 -12.12 11.77
CA GLU A 48 -19.55 -12.12 10.81
C GLU A 48 -20.88 -11.74 11.44
N ARG A 49 -21.18 -12.24 12.66
CA ARG A 49 -22.37 -11.84 13.41
C ARG A 49 -22.40 -10.33 13.66
N ASP A 50 -21.28 -9.76 14.09
CA ASP A 50 -21.19 -8.32 14.39
C ASP A 50 -21.23 -7.48 13.09
N TYR A 51 -20.78 -8.03 11.95
CA TYR A 51 -20.92 -7.40 10.63
C TYR A 51 -22.39 -7.16 10.26
N TYR A 52 -23.24 -8.17 10.41
CA TYR A 52 -24.68 -8.05 10.06
C TYR A 52 -25.52 -7.41 11.16
N GLY A 53 -25.17 -7.63 12.42
CA GLY A 53 -26.02 -7.26 13.56
C GLY A 53 -25.70 -5.91 14.20
N ARG A 54 -24.45 -5.45 14.07
CA ARG A 54 -24.03 -4.23 14.75
C ARG A 54 -24.32 -3.00 13.91
N GLN A 55 -25.00 -2.02 14.51
CA GLN A 55 -25.22 -0.71 13.89
C GLN A 55 -24.10 0.25 14.35
N PRO A 56 -23.53 1.04 13.41
CA PRO A 56 -22.56 2.07 13.79
C PRO A 56 -23.23 3.20 14.56
N ASP A 57 -22.52 3.74 15.54
CA ASP A 57 -22.92 4.98 16.21
C ASP A 57 -22.56 6.16 15.30
N VAL A 58 -23.57 6.75 14.68
CA VAL A 58 -23.38 7.88 13.75
C VAL A 58 -22.99 9.19 14.44
N ALA A 59 -23.04 9.25 15.79
CA ALA A 59 -22.53 10.37 16.56
C ALA A 59 -21.01 10.25 16.81
N ASP A 60 -20.45 9.03 16.75
CA ASP A 60 -19.01 8.79 16.83
C ASP A 60 -18.37 8.93 15.44
N ALA A 61 -17.56 9.98 15.26
CA ALA A 61 -16.87 10.22 13.99
C ALA A 61 -15.96 9.06 13.55
N ASN A 62 -15.47 8.23 14.48
CA ASN A 62 -14.63 7.06 14.14
C ASN A 62 -15.45 5.91 13.54
N GLN A 63 -16.75 5.89 13.75
CA GLN A 63 -17.66 4.89 13.19
C GLN A 63 -18.37 5.39 11.91
N LEU A 64 -18.00 6.55 11.39
CA LEU A 64 -18.47 7.01 10.09
C LEU A 64 -17.61 6.44 8.95
N VAL A 65 -18.16 6.47 7.73
CA VAL A 65 -17.39 6.15 6.52
C VAL A 65 -16.23 7.13 6.36
N SER A 66 -15.02 6.60 6.23
CA SER A 66 -13.81 7.38 5.96
C SER A 66 -12.94 6.63 4.94
N PHE A 67 -12.68 7.26 3.77
CA PHE A 67 -11.94 6.60 2.69
C PHE A 67 -10.42 6.64 2.86
N GLY A 68 -9.89 7.41 3.80
CA GLY A 68 -8.44 7.44 4.03
C GLY A 68 -7.63 7.65 2.74
N THR A 69 -6.52 6.90 2.59
CA THR A 69 -5.64 6.99 1.41
C THR A 69 -6.17 6.19 0.21
N SER A 70 -6.86 5.06 0.46
CA SER A 70 -7.20 4.11 -0.63
C SER A 70 -8.50 3.33 -0.40
N GLY A 71 -9.42 3.80 0.46
CA GLY A 71 -10.69 3.13 0.72
C GLY A 71 -11.09 3.18 2.19
N HIS A 72 -12.34 2.84 2.46
CA HIS A 72 -12.86 2.69 3.82
C HIS A 72 -12.36 1.38 4.42
N ARG A 73 -11.80 1.42 5.64
CA ARG A 73 -11.30 0.26 6.37
C ARG A 73 -11.77 0.30 7.82
N GLY A 74 -11.91 -0.87 8.41
CA GLY A 74 -12.30 -1.01 9.80
C GLY A 74 -12.65 -2.45 10.15
N THR A 75 -13.24 -2.65 11.34
CA THR A 75 -13.65 -3.97 11.80
C THR A 75 -15.09 -3.93 12.33
N SER A 76 -15.82 -5.01 12.15
CA SER A 76 -17.15 -5.16 12.69
C SER A 76 -17.15 -5.21 14.23
N LEU A 77 -16.04 -5.69 14.82
CA LEU A 77 -15.88 -5.75 16.27
C LEU A 77 -15.98 -4.38 16.96
N ASN A 78 -15.61 -3.32 16.27
CA ASN A 78 -15.66 -1.94 16.76
C ASN A 78 -16.78 -1.10 16.13
N GLY A 79 -17.61 -1.69 15.23
CA GLY A 79 -18.66 -0.97 14.51
C GLY A 79 -18.12 -0.02 13.43
N THR A 80 -16.89 -0.23 12.96
CA THR A 80 -16.24 0.61 11.94
C THR A 80 -16.24 0.00 10.55
N PHE A 81 -16.70 -1.27 10.40
CA PHE A 81 -16.93 -1.94 9.11
C PHE A 81 -18.08 -2.94 9.26
N THR A 82 -19.29 -2.52 8.97
CA THR A 82 -20.51 -3.32 9.13
C THR A 82 -21.32 -3.33 7.83
N GLU A 83 -22.36 -4.17 7.76
CA GLU A 83 -23.29 -4.19 6.64
C GLU A 83 -23.84 -2.79 6.32
N ALA A 84 -24.16 -2.01 7.37
CA ALA A 84 -24.67 -0.66 7.20
C ALA A 84 -23.74 0.27 6.42
N HIS A 85 -22.42 0.17 6.64
CA HIS A 85 -21.42 0.93 5.88
C HIS A 85 -21.41 0.50 4.40
N ILE A 86 -21.42 -0.81 4.14
CA ILE A 86 -21.34 -1.34 2.77
C ILE A 86 -22.61 -1.01 1.98
N LEU A 87 -23.77 -1.05 2.60
CA LEU A 87 -25.03 -0.57 2.03
C LEU A 87 -24.91 0.89 1.58
N ALA A 88 -24.47 1.76 2.49
CA ALA A 88 -24.33 3.20 2.26
C ALA A 88 -23.30 3.51 1.15
N ILE A 89 -22.11 2.91 1.23
CA ILE A 89 -21.02 3.15 0.27
C ILE A 89 -21.42 2.67 -1.12
N THR A 90 -22.01 1.47 -1.22
CA THR A 90 -22.39 0.91 -2.53
C THR A 90 -23.51 1.73 -3.17
N GLN A 91 -24.50 2.18 -2.39
CA GLN A 91 -25.55 3.07 -2.90
C GLN A 91 -24.96 4.41 -3.36
N ALA A 92 -24.04 4.99 -2.60
CA ALA A 92 -23.34 6.22 -3.00
C ALA A 92 -22.59 6.04 -4.31
N ILE A 93 -21.88 4.92 -4.51
CA ILE A 93 -21.21 4.59 -5.78
C ILE A 93 -22.21 4.46 -6.93
N CYS A 94 -23.35 3.81 -6.73
CA CYS A 94 -24.41 3.74 -7.75
C CYS A 94 -24.91 5.13 -8.17
N GLU A 95 -25.08 6.03 -7.21
CA GLU A 95 -25.51 7.41 -7.46
C GLU A 95 -24.39 8.22 -8.17
N TYR A 96 -23.13 8.07 -7.73
CA TYR A 96 -21.97 8.68 -8.39
C TYR A 96 -21.88 8.27 -9.86
N ARG A 97 -21.96 6.95 -10.15
CA ARG A 97 -21.93 6.41 -11.52
C ARG A 97 -23.03 7.03 -12.40
N ARG A 98 -24.25 7.12 -11.86
CA ARG A 98 -25.39 7.73 -12.58
C ARG A 98 -25.15 9.20 -12.90
N ILE A 99 -24.63 9.98 -11.96
CA ILE A 99 -24.35 11.41 -12.12
C ILE A 99 -23.25 11.64 -13.15
N HIS A 100 -22.24 10.78 -13.18
CA HIS A 100 -21.08 10.89 -14.06
C HIS A 100 -21.20 10.08 -15.35
N GLY A 101 -22.37 9.51 -15.65
CA GLY A 101 -22.62 8.79 -16.90
C GLY A 101 -21.77 7.51 -17.06
N ILE A 102 -21.36 6.86 -15.97
CA ILE A 102 -20.65 5.57 -16.00
C ILE A 102 -21.70 4.47 -16.19
N THR A 103 -21.79 3.94 -17.41
CA THR A 103 -22.87 3.03 -17.81
C THR A 103 -22.38 1.63 -18.17
N GLY A 104 -21.10 1.37 -18.18
CA GLY A 104 -20.52 0.05 -18.40
C GLY A 104 -20.62 -0.86 -17.16
N PRO A 105 -20.07 -2.07 -17.22
CA PRO A 105 -20.11 -3.00 -16.08
C PRO A 105 -19.26 -2.50 -14.91
N LEU A 106 -19.71 -2.81 -13.69
CA LEU A 106 -18.92 -2.65 -12.49
C LEU A 106 -18.26 -4.00 -12.17
N ILE A 107 -16.93 -4.02 -12.06
CA ILE A 107 -16.13 -5.22 -11.76
C ILE A 107 -15.86 -5.28 -10.25
N ILE A 108 -16.22 -6.41 -9.61
CA ILE A 108 -15.95 -6.62 -8.19
C ILE A 108 -14.81 -7.63 -8.00
N GLY A 109 -13.73 -7.19 -7.35
CA GLY A 109 -12.73 -8.06 -6.75
C GLY A 109 -12.88 -8.16 -5.24
N LYS A 110 -12.43 -9.27 -4.67
CA LYS A 110 -12.32 -9.46 -3.21
C LYS A 110 -11.07 -10.26 -2.87
N ASP A 111 -10.50 -9.97 -1.72
CA ASP A 111 -9.43 -10.77 -1.15
C ASP A 111 -9.95 -11.89 -0.25
N THR A 112 -9.07 -12.45 0.59
CA THR A 112 -9.30 -13.61 1.44
C THR A 112 -9.67 -13.26 2.89
N HIS A 113 -9.72 -11.98 3.26
CA HIS A 113 -10.16 -11.56 4.59
C HIS A 113 -11.62 -12.00 4.86
N ALA A 114 -11.88 -12.35 6.12
CA ALA A 114 -13.18 -12.90 6.52
C ALA A 114 -14.36 -11.97 6.19
N LEU A 115 -14.20 -10.66 6.29
CA LEU A 115 -15.24 -9.67 5.98
C LEU A 115 -15.43 -9.39 4.49
N SER A 116 -14.53 -9.87 3.62
CA SER A 116 -14.61 -9.57 2.19
C SER A 116 -15.79 -10.28 1.49
N ALA A 117 -16.07 -11.52 1.85
CA ALA A 117 -17.22 -12.25 1.28
C ALA A 117 -18.59 -11.69 1.77
N PRO A 118 -18.82 -11.40 3.06
CA PRO A 118 -20.01 -10.69 3.52
C PRO A 118 -20.21 -9.33 2.84
N ALA A 119 -19.15 -8.54 2.71
CA ALA A 119 -19.22 -7.23 2.06
C ALA A 119 -19.57 -7.35 0.57
N GLN A 120 -19.04 -8.35 -0.15
CA GLN A 120 -19.42 -8.61 -1.54
C GLN A 120 -20.90 -8.97 -1.65
N ARG A 121 -21.45 -9.80 -0.76
CA ARG A 121 -22.89 -10.14 -0.75
C ARG A 121 -23.74 -8.88 -0.62
N THR A 122 -23.44 -8.04 0.36
CA THR A 122 -24.15 -6.78 0.59
C THR A 122 -24.05 -5.84 -0.60
N ALA A 123 -22.85 -5.71 -1.23
CA ALA A 123 -22.67 -4.89 -2.41
C ALA A 123 -23.51 -5.39 -3.60
N LEU A 124 -23.55 -6.69 -3.85
CA LEU A 124 -24.36 -7.29 -4.93
C LEU A 124 -25.85 -7.03 -4.75
N GLU A 125 -26.38 -7.06 -3.52
CA GLU A 125 -27.78 -6.75 -3.23
C GLU A 125 -28.16 -5.32 -3.64
N VAL A 126 -27.26 -4.36 -3.37
CA VAL A 126 -27.46 -2.94 -3.73
C VAL A 126 -27.28 -2.72 -5.22
N LEU A 127 -26.24 -3.27 -5.82
CA LEU A 127 -25.96 -3.12 -7.26
C LEU A 127 -27.07 -3.68 -8.12
N ALA A 128 -27.57 -4.89 -7.81
CA ALA A 128 -28.68 -5.50 -8.53
C ALA A 128 -29.97 -4.66 -8.40
N ALA A 129 -30.28 -4.15 -7.20
CA ALA A 129 -31.44 -3.29 -6.98
C ALA A 129 -31.37 -1.95 -7.70
N ASN A 130 -30.16 -1.47 -8.00
CA ASN A 130 -29.92 -0.26 -8.80
C ASN A 130 -29.77 -0.55 -10.31
N GLY A 131 -29.90 -1.80 -10.76
CA GLY A 131 -29.79 -2.19 -12.17
C GLY A 131 -28.37 -2.04 -12.75
N VAL A 132 -27.35 -2.11 -11.90
CA VAL A 132 -25.95 -2.01 -12.33
C VAL A 132 -25.49 -3.35 -12.87
N GLU A 133 -25.03 -3.37 -14.14
CA GLU A 133 -24.36 -4.54 -14.68
C GLU A 133 -23.09 -4.80 -13.89
N THR A 134 -22.97 -6.00 -13.30
CA THR A 134 -21.91 -6.32 -12.34
C THR A 134 -21.21 -7.61 -12.74
N PHE A 135 -19.88 -7.56 -12.82
CA PHE A 135 -19.04 -8.72 -13.10
C PHE A 135 -18.29 -9.15 -11.85
N ILE A 136 -18.39 -10.43 -11.51
CA ILE A 136 -17.66 -11.08 -10.41
C ILE A 136 -16.79 -12.21 -10.97
N GLN A 137 -15.73 -12.57 -10.23
CA GLN A 137 -14.89 -13.71 -10.60
C GLN A 137 -15.70 -15.01 -10.70
N ARG A 138 -15.38 -15.83 -11.69
CA ARG A 138 -15.92 -17.19 -11.85
C ARG A 138 -15.84 -17.94 -10.51
N ASP A 139 -16.84 -18.79 -10.25
CA ASP A 139 -16.97 -19.58 -9.03
C ASP A 139 -16.97 -18.74 -7.72
N ASN A 140 -17.33 -17.47 -7.85
CA ASN A 140 -17.27 -16.50 -6.75
C ASN A 140 -15.90 -16.43 -6.08
N GLY A 141 -14.83 -16.64 -6.86
CA GLY A 141 -13.45 -16.67 -6.42
C GLY A 141 -12.93 -15.32 -5.93
N VAL A 142 -11.72 -15.36 -5.37
CA VAL A 142 -10.97 -14.16 -5.01
C VAL A 142 -10.35 -13.51 -6.25
N THR A 143 -10.09 -12.19 -6.17
CA THR A 143 -9.52 -11.44 -7.31
C THR A 143 -8.62 -10.34 -6.76
N ALA A 144 -7.37 -10.38 -7.17
CA ALA A 144 -6.35 -9.41 -6.77
C ALA A 144 -6.64 -8.00 -7.31
N THR A 145 -6.21 -6.98 -6.58
CA THR A 145 -6.32 -5.56 -6.97
C THR A 145 -5.82 -5.29 -8.39
N PRO A 146 -4.61 -5.73 -8.81
CA PRO A 146 -4.13 -5.50 -10.18
C PRO A 146 -4.97 -6.20 -11.25
N VAL A 147 -5.55 -7.35 -10.94
CA VAL A 147 -6.42 -8.08 -11.88
C VAL A 147 -7.70 -7.29 -12.17
N VAL A 148 -8.28 -6.63 -11.16
CA VAL A 148 -9.43 -5.73 -11.33
C VAL A 148 -9.04 -4.51 -12.16
N SER A 149 -7.92 -3.86 -11.85
CA SER A 149 -7.39 -2.73 -12.62
C SER A 149 -7.19 -3.10 -14.09
N HIS A 150 -6.54 -4.22 -14.37
CA HIS A 150 -6.34 -4.75 -15.72
C HIS A 150 -7.67 -5.00 -16.44
N ALA A 151 -8.62 -5.65 -15.78
CA ALA A 151 -9.93 -5.97 -16.39
C ALA A 151 -10.72 -4.69 -16.75
N ILE A 152 -10.67 -3.64 -15.90
CA ILE A 152 -11.27 -2.33 -16.21
C ILE A 152 -10.62 -1.73 -17.46
N LEU A 153 -9.29 -1.69 -17.50
CA LEU A 153 -8.54 -1.09 -18.61
C LEU A 153 -8.71 -1.85 -19.92
N VAL A 154 -8.73 -3.18 -19.89
CA VAL A 154 -8.99 -4.03 -21.07
C VAL A 154 -10.41 -3.80 -21.60
N HIS A 155 -11.42 -3.73 -20.72
CA HIS A 155 -12.78 -3.41 -21.13
C HIS A 155 -12.86 -2.01 -21.76
N ASN A 156 -12.20 -1.02 -21.17
CA ASN A 156 -12.30 0.38 -21.58
C ASN A 156 -11.46 0.74 -22.81
N ARG A 157 -10.54 -0.13 -23.22
CA ARG A 157 -9.63 0.13 -24.35
C ARG A 157 -10.40 0.50 -25.62
N GLY A 158 -10.15 1.70 -26.14
CA GLY A 158 -10.78 2.24 -27.34
C GLY A 158 -12.23 2.68 -27.18
N ARG A 159 -12.82 2.56 -25.99
CA ARG A 159 -14.21 2.98 -25.70
C ARG A 159 -14.24 4.43 -25.22
N LYS A 160 -15.32 5.13 -25.60
CA LYS A 160 -15.65 6.48 -25.08
C LYS A 160 -16.91 6.47 -24.21
N THR A 161 -17.74 5.44 -24.32
CA THR A 161 -18.99 5.24 -23.58
C THR A 161 -19.10 3.80 -23.12
N GLY A 162 -19.98 3.53 -22.16
CA GLY A 162 -20.09 2.19 -21.59
C GLY A 162 -18.82 1.76 -20.85
N LEU A 163 -18.14 2.72 -20.20
CA LEU A 163 -16.90 2.48 -19.50
C LEU A 163 -17.16 1.68 -18.22
N ALA A 164 -16.32 0.66 -18.01
CA ALA A 164 -16.28 -0.10 -16.79
C ALA A 164 -15.54 0.66 -15.67
N ASP A 165 -15.89 0.36 -14.45
CA ASP A 165 -15.23 0.76 -13.21
C ASP A 165 -15.20 -0.44 -12.24
N GLY A 166 -14.70 -0.27 -11.01
CA GLY A 166 -14.58 -1.41 -10.10
C GLY A 166 -14.69 -1.09 -8.63
N ILE A 167 -15.02 -2.12 -7.89
CA ILE A 167 -14.94 -2.18 -6.42
C ILE A 167 -13.96 -3.28 -6.06
N ILE A 168 -13.06 -2.97 -5.12
CA ILE A 168 -12.11 -3.94 -4.58
C ILE A 168 -12.32 -4.04 -3.08
N ILE A 169 -12.70 -5.23 -2.62
CA ILE A 169 -13.05 -5.49 -1.23
C ILE A 169 -11.85 -6.14 -0.54
N THR A 170 -11.10 -5.33 0.19
CA THR A 170 -9.85 -5.71 0.83
C THR A 170 -9.39 -4.66 1.84
N PRO A 171 -8.88 -5.05 3.02
CA PRO A 171 -8.12 -4.17 3.90
C PRO A 171 -6.60 -4.21 3.61
N SER A 172 -6.15 -4.82 2.48
CA SER A 172 -4.74 -5.04 2.13
C SER A 172 -4.04 -5.94 3.19
N HIS A 173 -2.90 -5.56 3.71
CA HIS A 173 -2.11 -6.30 4.71
C HIS A 173 -2.55 -6.09 6.18
N ASN A 174 -3.71 -5.48 6.41
CA ASN A 174 -4.24 -5.26 7.76
C ASN A 174 -4.52 -6.59 8.49
N PRO A 175 -4.70 -6.57 9.82
CA PRO A 175 -5.02 -7.77 10.58
C PRO A 175 -6.27 -8.51 10.11
N PRO A 176 -6.40 -9.82 10.44
CA PRO A 176 -7.50 -10.69 9.97
C PRO A 176 -8.91 -10.22 10.32
N GLU A 177 -9.06 -9.42 11.39
CA GLU A 177 -10.33 -8.86 11.84
C GLU A 177 -10.82 -7.69 11.01
N ASP A 178 -9.99 -7.13 10.14
CA ASP A 178 -10.33 -5.96 9.35
C ASP A 178 -11.04 -6.32 8.05
N GLY A 179 -11.84 -5.39 7.57
CA GLY A 179 -12.41 -5.33 6.23
C GLY A 179 -12.04 -4.02 5.56
N GLY A 180 -12.15 -3.99 4.23
CA GLY A 180 -11.87 -2.79 3.44
C GLY A 180 -12.72 -2.74 2.18
N PHE A 181 -12.97 -1.52 1.67
CA PHE A 181 -13.80 -1.29 0.50
C PHE A 181 -13.25 -0.12 -0.31
N LYS A 182 -12.73 -0.40 -1.50
CA LYS A 182 -12.09 0.55 -2.41
C LYS A 182 -12.95 0.74 -3.66
N TYR A 183 -12.84 1.91 -4.29
CA TYR A 183 -13.46 2.20 -5.59
C TYR A 183 -12.40 2.62 -6.61
N ASN A 184 -12.42 2.00 -7.77
CA ASN A 184 -11.55 2.32 -8.91
C ASN A 184 -12.40 2.84 -10.07
N PRO A 185 -12.30 4.13 -10.43
CA PRO A 185 -12.96 4.74 -11.57
C PRO A 185 -12.55 4.13 -12.92
N PRO A 186 -13.12 4.58 -14.06
CA PRO A 186 -12.82 4.04 -15.38
C PRO A 186 -11.36 4.07 -15.84
N ASN A 187 -10.50 4.85 -15.19
CA ASN A 187 -9.06 4.81 -15.43
C ASN A 187 -8.37 3.58 -14.80
N GLY A 188 -9.09 2.75 -14.04
CA GLY A 188 -8.60 1.51 -13.44
C GLY A 188 -7.77 1.65 -12.18
N GLY A 189 -7.38 2.86 -11.80
CA GLY A 189 -6.56 3.14 -10.62
C GLY A 189 -7.38 3.56 -9.39
N PRO A 190 -6.72 3.82 -8.24
CA PRO A 190 -7.40 4.31 -7.05
C PRO A 190 -8.12 5.65 -7.32
N ALA A 191 -9.33 5.79 -6.82
CA ALA A 191 -10.12 7.00 -6.97
C ALA A 191 -9.41 8.22 -6.35
N ASP A 192 -9.49 9.38 -7.03
CA ASP A 192 -8.94 10.62 -6.51
C ASP A 192 -9.78 11.19 -5.36
N THR A 193 -9.24 12.22 -4.69
CA THR A 193 -9.80 12.78 -3.46
C THR A 193 -11.19 13.38 -3.63
N ASP A 194 -11.48 13.97 -4.78
CA ASP A 194 -12.81 14.50 -5.09
C ASP A 194 -13.85 13.39 -5.18
N VAL A 195 -13.53 12.29 -5.84
CA VAL A 195 -14.38 11.10 -5.96
C VAL A 195 -14.60 10.45 -4.60
N THR A 196 -13.50 10.16 -3.87
CA THR A 196 -13.60 9.50 -2.56
C THR A 196 -14.33 10.36 -1.54
N ARG A 197 -14.14 11.67 -1.56
CA ARG A 197 -14.86 12.62 -0.70
C ARG A 197 -16.34 12.63 -1.01
N TRP A 198 -16.72 12.73 -2.28
CA TRP A 198 -18.11 12.71 -2.69
C TRP A 198 -18.83 11.42 -2.23
N VAL A 199 -18.20 10.26 -2.48
CA VAL A 199 -18.75 8.96 -2.07
C VAL A 199 -18.85 8.87 -0.55
N GLN A 200 -17.82 9.31 0.19
CA GLN A 200 -17.80 9.33 1.65
C GLN A 200 -18.91 10.20 2.22
N ASP A 201 -19.05 11.43 1.74
CA ASP A 201 -20.02 12.39 2.25
C ASP A 201 -21.44 11.87 2.00
N ARG A 202 -21.71 11.38 0.79
CA ARG A 202 -23.00 10.78 0.42
C ARG A 202 -23.31 9.51 1.22
N ALA A 203 -22.34 8.63 1.41
CA ALA A 203 -22.49 7.43 2.23
C ALA A 203 -22.80 7.79 3.69
N ASN A 204 -22.17 8.81 4.25
CA ASN A 204 -22.44 9.29 5.60
C ASN A 204 -23.82 9.94 5.75
N GLU A 205 -24.34 10.60 4.71
CA GLU A 205 -25.74 11.06 4.72
C GLU A 205 -26.71 9.88 4.79
N LEU A 206 -26.50 8.85 3.96
CA LEU A 206 -27.33 7.64 3.97
C LEU A 206 -27.25 6.91 5.32
N LEU A 207 -26.05 6.78 5.87
CA LEU A 207 -25.81 6.12 7.15
C LEU A 207 -26.56 6.84 8.30
N ARG A 208 -26.48 8.18 8.38
CA ARG A 208 -27.20 8.99 9.36
C ARG A 208 -28.72 8.90 9.21
N ALA A 209 -29.21 8.66 7.99
CA ALA A 209 -30.62 8.40 7.70
C ALA A 209 -31.03 6.93 7.94
N GLY A 210 -30.19 6.13 8.61
CA GLY A 210 -30.44 4.71 8.83
C GLY A 210 -30.56 3.89 7.56
N ASN A 211 -29.88 4.32 6.49
CA ASN A 211 -29.92 3.71 5.15
C ASN A 211 -31.30 3.67 4.49
N ALA A 212 -32.24 4.53 4.91
CA ALA A 212 -33.61 4.54 4.36
C ALA A 212 -33.68 4.80 2.84
N GLY A 213 -32.65 5.44 2.26
CA GLY A 213 -32.54 5.69 0.82
C GLY A 213 -31.83 4.59 0.03
N VAL A 214 -31.33 3.53 0.66
CA VAL A 214 -30.61 2.45 0.02
C VAL A 214 -31.58 1.46 -0.61
N LYS A 215 -31.39 1.19 -1.90
CA LYS A 215 -32.12 0.12 -2.60
C LYS A 215 -31.37 -1.19 -2.43
N ARG A 216 -32.08 -2.25 -2.04
CA ARG A 216 -31.51 -3.60 -1.97
C ARG A 216 -32.54 -4.67 -2.34
N VAL A 217 -32.06 -5.79 -2.83
CA VAL A 217 -32.80 -7.03 -3.00
C VAL A 217 -32.08 -8.16 -2.25
N PRO A 218 -32.77 -9.23 -1.82
CA PRO A 218 -32.11 -10.34 -1.14
C PRO A 218 -30.97 -10.93 -1.97
N PHE A 219 -29.90 -11.39 -1.32
CA PHE A 219 -28.75 -12.00 -2.00
C PHE A 219 -29.12 -13.13 -2.96
N SER A 220 -30.10 -13.98 -2.58
CA SER A 220 -30.60 -15.06 -3.43
C SER A 220 -31.20 -14.57 -4.76
N GLN A 221 -31.65 -13.32 -4.84
CA GLN A 221 -32.10 -12.65 -6.05
C GLN A 221 -30.96 -11.95 -6.77
N SER A 222 -30.11 -11.22 -6.05
CA SER A 222 -29.02 -10.44 -6.65
C SER A 222 -28.01 -11.30 -7.39
N ILE A 223 -27.64 -12.46 -6.85
CA ILE A 223 -26.68 -13.37 -7.50
C ILE A 223 -27.25 -14.02 -8.79
N LYS A 224 -28.57 -14.05 -8.93
CA LYS A 224 -29.31 -14.57 -10.11
C LYS A 224 -29.86 -13.45 -10.99
N ALA A 225 -29.61 -12.19 -10.63
CA ALA A 225 -30.09 -11.06 -11.42
C ALA A 225 -29.49 -11.09 -12.84
N THR A 226 -30.29 -10.65 -13.82
CA THR A 226 -29.82 -10.55 -15.21
C THR A 226 -28.68 -9.56 -15.40
N THR A 227 -28.39 -8.76 -14.38
CA THR A 227 -27.29 -7.80 -14.33
C THR A 227 -26.04 -8.34 -13.63
N THR A 228 -26.07 -9.55 -13.04
CA THR A 228 -24.91 -10.15 -12.35
C THR A 228 -24.32 -11.29 -13.17
N HIS A 229 -23.05 -11.18 -13.53
CA HIS A 229 -22.39 -12.13 -14.41
C HIS A 229 -21.08 -12.63 -13.81
N ALA A 230 -20.85 -13.94 -13.88
CA ALA A 230 -19.57 -14.55 -13.58
C ALA A 230 -18.64 -14.44 -14.80
N LYS A 231 -17.41 -13.96 -14.60
CA LYS A 231 -16.36 -13.79 -15.61
C LYS A 231 -15.05 -14.35 -15.10
N ASP A 232 -14.19 -14.78 -15.99
CA ASP A 232 -12.81 -15.09 -15.66
C ASP A 232 -11.96 -13.83 -15.87
N PHE A 233 -11.39 -13.30 -14.80
CA PHE A 233 -10.45 -12.17 -14.86
C PHE A 233 -9.00 -12.64 -14.77
N ILE A 234 -8.79 -13.83 -14.19
CA ILE A 234 -7.45 -14.37 -13.91
C ILE A 234 -6.76 -14.74 -15.21
N LEU A 235 -7.39 -15.58 -16.03
CA LEU A 235 -6.74 -16.08 -17.25
C LEU A 235 -6.38 -14.96 -18.23
N PRO A 236 -7.22 -13.97 -18.55
CA PRO A 236 -6.84 -12.84 -19.40
C PRO A 236 -5.68 -12.01 -18.85
N TYR A 237 -5.60 -11.80 -17.52
CA TYR A 237 -4.47 -11.13 -16.89
C TYR A 237 -3.19 -11.95 -17.07
N VAL A 238 -3.24 -13.25 -16.78
CA VAL A 238 -2.07 -14.14 -16.90
C VAL A 238 -1.57 -14.22 -18.35
N GLU A 239 -2.45 -14.39 -19.32
CA GLU A 239 -2.09 -14.47 -20.76
C GLU A 239 -1.44 -13.18 -21.28
N ASP A 240 -1.78 -12.04 -20.68
CA ASP A 240 -1.29 -10.72 -21.05
C ASP A 240 0.08 -10.36 -20.40
N LEU A 241 0.53 -11.10 -19.36
CA LEU A 241 1.80 -10.85 -18.66
C LEU A 241 3.02 -10.79 -19.59
N LYS A 242 3.05 -11.55 -20.68
CA LYS A 242 4.12 -11.52 -21.70
C LYS A 242 4.31 -10.17 -22.38
N ASN A 243 3.34 -9.28 -22.27
CA ASN A 243 3.42 -7.94 -22.83
C ASN A 243 4.01 -6.91 -21.84
N VAL A 244 4.24 -7.30 -20.59
CA VAL A 244 4.80 -6.43 -19.55
C VAL A 244 6.12 -6.96 -18.99
N VAL A 245 6.25 -8.28 -18.82
CA VAL A 245 7.45 -8.98 -18.35
C VAL A 245 8.00 -9.88 -19.46
N ASP A 246 9.33 -10.04 -19.55
CA ASP A 246 9.95 -10.97 -20.48
C ASP A 246 9.88 -12.41 -19.95
N MET A 247 8.71 -13.02 -20.14
CA MET A 247 8.44 -14.38 -19.69
C MET A 247 9.31 -15.42 -20.41
N ASP A 248 9.76 -15.12 -21.64
CA ASP A 248 10.63 -16.00 -22.42
C ASP A 248 12.05 -16.04 -21.85
N ALA A 249 12.59 -14.90 -21.42
CA ALA A 249 13.87 -14.85 -20.73
C ALA A 249 13.85 -15.64 -19.41
N ILE A 250 12.79 -15.48 -18.60
CA ILE A 250 12.65 -16.23 -17.34
C ILE A 250 12.60 -17.74 -17.61
N ARG A 251 11.80 -18.16 -18.61
CA ARG A 251 11.71 -19.58 -19.00
C ARG A 251 13.06 -20.12 -19.48
N ALA A 252 13.75 -19.38 -20.32
CA ALA A 252 15.02 -19.82 -20.90
C ALA A 252 16.12 -20.00 -19.85
N ALA A 253 16.13 -19.16 -18.82
CA ALA A 253 17.08 -19.25 -17.71
C ALA A 253 16.81 -20.43 -16.76
N GLY A 254 15.61 -21.02 -16.78
CA GLY A 254 15.27 -22.19 -15.96
C GLY A 254 15.38 -21.95 -14.46
N LEU A 255 15.15 -20.71 -14.00
CA LEU A 255 15.31 -20.32 -12.61
C LEU A 255 14.35 -21.11 -11.70
N LYS A 256 14.86 -21.58 -10.56
CA LYS A 256 14.03 -22.10 -9.48
C LYS A 256 13.51 -20.94 -8.64
N LEU A 257 12.20 -20.69 -8.72
CA LEU A 257 11.52 -19.58 -8.07
C LEU A 257 10.63 -20.06 -6.93
N GLY A 258 10.48 -19.26 -5.90
CA GLY A 258 9.56 -19.51 -4.80
C GLY A 258 8.54 -18.38 -4.66
N VAL A 259 7.29 -18.70 -4.32
CA VAL A 259 6.28 -17.68 -4.03
C VAL A 259 5.45 -18.00 -2.79
N ASP A 260 5.27 -17.02 -1.92
CA ASP A 260 4.33 -17.05 -0.81
C ASP A 260 3.26 -15.97 -1.03
N PRO A 261 2.04 -16.34 -1.44
CA PRO A 261 0.95 -15.38 -1.60
C PRO A 261 0.38 -14.89 -0.25
N LEU A 262 1.01 -15.21 0.88
CA LEU A 262 0.58 -14.89 2.25
C LEU A 262 -0.92 -15.17 2.49
N GLY A 263 -1.44 -16.23 1.87
CA GLY A 263 -2.85 -16.62 1.95
C GLY A 263 -3.81 -15.67 1.23
N GLY A 264 -3.31 -14.85 0.31
CA GLY A 264 -4.06 -13.80 -0.39
C GLY A 264 -4.60 -14.19 -1.76
N ALA A 265 -5.15 -13.18 -2.44
CA ALA A 265 -5.82 -13.29 -3.74
C ALA A 265 -4.85 -13.51 -4.92
N ALA A 266 -3.52 -13.47 -4.69
CA ALA A 266 -2.53 -13.87 -5.68
C ALA A 266 -2.45 -15.40 -5.87
N LEU A 267 -2.90 -16.20 -4.89
CA LEU A 267 -2.75 -17.66 -4.95
C LEU A 267 -3.25 -18.28 -6.27
N PRO A 268 -4.45 -17.95 -6.77
CA PRO A 268 -4.96 -18.54 -8.00
C PRO A 268 -4.26 -18.07 -9.29
N LEU A 269 -3.33 -17.10 -9.22
CA LEU A 269 -2.56 -16.62 -10.36
C LEU A 269 -1.37 -17.54 -10.68
N TRP A 270 -0.73 -18.12 -9.66
CA TRP A 270 0.59 -18.73 -9.79
C TRP A 270 0.60 -20.04 -10.56
N GLU A 271 -0.45 -20.88 -10.40
CA GLU A 271 -0.54 -22.11 -11.18
C GLU A 271 -0.72 -21.83 -12.69
N PRO A 272 -1.67 -20.98 -13.14
CA PRO A 272 -1.76 -20.62 -14.55
C PRO A 272 -0.49 -19.94 -15.10
N ILE A 273 0.17 -19.06 -14.33
CA ILE A 273 1.46 -18.45 -14.72
C ILE A 273 2.49 -19.55 -14.97
N ASN A 274 2.65 -20.46 -14.04
CA ASN A 274 3.61 -21.55 -14.12
C ASN A 274 3.33 -22.46 -15.33
N SER A 275 2.07 -22.84 -15.51
CA SER A 275 1.63 -23.74 -16.58
C SER A 275 1.76 -23.12 -17.99
N ILE A 276 1.26 -21.90 -18.18
CA ILE A 276 1.24 -21.21 -19.48
C ILE A 276 2.65 -20.86 -19.92
N TYR A 277 3.45 -20.29 -19.02
CA TYR A 277 4.81 -19.84 -19.35
C TYR A 277 5.89 -20.89 -19.12
N LYS A 278 5.51 -22.07 -18.60
CA LYS A 278 6.44 -23.19 -18.33
C LYS A 278 7.59 -22.76 -17.43
N LEU A 279 7.26 -22.08 -16.34
CA LEU A 279 8.23 -21.64 -15.34
C LEU A 279 8.41 -22.72 -14.27
N ASN A 280 9.41 -22.55 -13.41
CA ASN A 280 9.67 -23.43 -12.27
C ASN A 280 9.39 -22.66 -10.97
N ILE A 281 8.11 -22.35 -10.71
CA ILE A 281 7.63 -21.61 -9.53
C ILE A 281 7.04 -22.61 -8.54
N GLU A 282 7.56 -22.63 -7.30
CA GLU A 282 7.01 -23.36 -6.19
C GLU A 282 6.18 -22.43 -5.30
N VAL A 283 4.89 -22.71 -5.11
CA VAL A 283 4.06 -22.04 -4.11
C VAL A 283 4.37 -22.64 -2.75
N VAL A 284 5.07 -21.89 -1.90
CA VAL A 284 5.56 -22.41 -0.62
C VAL A 284 4.48 -22.52 0.46
N ASN A 285 3.42 -21.74 0.34
CA ASN A 285 2.27 -21.76 1.26
C ASN A 285 0.94 -21.64 0.49
N PRO A 286 0.32 -22.76 0.09
CA PRO A 286 -0.92 -22.76 -0.67
C PRO A 286 -2.19 -22.65 0.21
N LYS A 287 -2.08 -22.24 1.48
CA LYS A 287 -3.20 -22.20 2.41
C LYS A 287 -4.03 -20.94 2.23
N LEU A 288 -5.35 -21.12 2.15
CA LEU A 288 -6.35 -20.06 2.31
C LEU A 288 -7.04 -20.27 3.67
N ASP A 289 -6.80 -19.36 4.59
CA ASP A 289 -7.36 -19.39 5.93
C ASP A 289 -7.64 -17.93 6.36
N PRO A 290 -8.92 -17.54 6.50
CA PRO A 290 -9.29 -16.17 6.85
C PRO A 290 -8.79 -15.72 8.24
N THR A 291 -8.29 -16.64 9.07
CA THR A 291 -7.63 -16.28 10.34
C THR A 291 -6.13 -16.03 10.15
N PHE A 292 -5.57 -16.35 8.98
CA PHE A 292 -4.14 -16.30 8.67
C PHE A 292 -3.25 -16.96 9.75
N SER A 293 -3.73 -18.10 10.29
CA SER A 293 -3.10 -18.81 11.40
C SER A 293 -1.68 -19.30 11.13
N PHE A 294 -1.28 -19.39 9.86
CA PHE A 294 0.05 -19.81 9.42
C PHE A 294 1.09 -18.68 9.45
N MET A 295 0.66 -17.43 9.65
CA MET A 295 1.55 -16.27 9.67
C MET A 295 2.40 -16.21 10.93
N THR A 296 3.54 -15.57 10.81
CA THR A 296 4.31 -15.07 11.95
C THR A 296 3.80 -13.70 12.37
N VAL A 297 3.91 -13.42 13.68
CA VAL A 297 3.45 -12.16 14.29
C VAL A 297 4.37 -11.02 13.85
N ASP A 298 3.79 -9.89 13.49
CA ASP A 298 4.52 -8.69 13.08
C ASP A 298 5.07 -7.89 14.27
N HIS A 299 5.81 -6.83 14.00
CA HIS A 299 6.50 -5.97 14.98
C HIS A 299 5.58 -5.43 16.07
N ASP A 300 4.31 -5.18 15.78
CA ASP A 300 3.31 -4.63 16.70
C ASP A 300 2.58 -5.70 17.54
N GLY A 301 2.96 -6.97 17.38
CA GLY A 301 2.33 -8.07 18.10
C GLY A 301 1.05 -8.60 17.47
N LYS A 302 0.69 -8.18 16.25
CA LYS A 302 -0.48 -8.62 15.50
C LYS A 302 -0.10 -9.53 14.33
N ILE A 303 -1.08 -10.27 13.83
CA ILE A 303 -0.97 -10.95 12.54
C ILE A 303 -1.16 -9.88 11.47
N ARG A 304 -0.13 -9.68 10.62
CA ARG A 304 -0.20 -8.82 9.44
C ARG A 304 0.43 -9.54 8.25
N MET A 305 -0.15 -9.39 7.09
CA MET A 305 0.35 -9.99 5.86
C MET A 305 1.16 -8.96 5.05
N ASP A 306 2.07 -8.26 5.75
CA ASP A 306 2.93 -7.23 5.14
C ASP A 306 4.18 -7.87 4.54
N CYS A 307 4.23 -7.94 3.22
CA CYS A 307 5.35 -8.51 2.48
C CYS A 307 6.64 -7.66 2.53
N SER A 308 6.60 -6.47 3.11
CA SER A 308 7.80 -5.66 3.41
C SER A 308 8.34 -5.86 4.84
N SER A 309 7.59 -6.53 5.71
CA SER A 309 7.99 -6.77 7.10
C SER A 309 8.90 -8.00 7.23
N PRO A 310 10.10 -7.87 7.82
CA PRO A 310 10.96 -9.02 8.07
C PRO A 310 10.36 -10.03 9.07
N TYR A 311 9.42 -9.59 9.90
CA TYR A 311 8.73 -10.43 10.85
C TYR A 311 7.62 -11.25 10.19
N ALA A 312 6.76 -10.63 9.40
CA ALA A 312 5.73 -11.31 8.63
C ALA A 312 6.34 -12.27 7.59
N MET A 313 7.46 -11.88 6.98
CA MET A 313 8.19 -12.62 5.96
C MET A 313 9.17 -13.67 6.51
N ALA A 314 9.27 -13.83 7.83
CA ALA A 314 10.28 -14.71 8.46
C ALA A 314 10.27 -16.15 7.92
N SER A 315 9.12 -16.66 7.50
CA SER A 315 9.00 -18.01 6.94
C SER A 315 9.64 -18.13 5.56
N LEU A 316 9.42 -17.16 4.67
CA LEU A 316 9.99 -17.15 3.34
C LEU A 316 11.50 -16.81 3.37
N VAL A 317 11.91 -15.88 4.23
CA VAL A 317 13.31 -15.48 4.40
C VAL A 317 14.20 -16.69 4.80
N ARG A 318 13.68 -17.62 5.60
CA ARG A 318 14.40 -18.88 5.94
C ARG A 318 14.67 -19.77 4.73
N LEU A 319 13.97 -19.56 3.63
CA LEU A 319 14.10 -20.33 2.39
C LEU A 319 14.94 -19.61 1.32
N LYS A 320 15.59 -18.49 1.64
CA LYS A 320 16.30 -17.63 0.69
C LYS A 320 17.32 -18.37 -0.19
N ASP A 321 18.02 -19.37 0.39
CA ASP A 321 19.06 -20.12 -0.32
C ASP A 321 18.48 -21.34 -1.10
N LYS A 322 17.17 -21.57 -1.05
CA LYS A 322 16.47 -22.63 -1.77
C LYS A 322 16.13 -22.23 -3.21
N TYR A 323 15.98 -20.93 -3.47
CA TYR A 323 15.50 -20.35 -4.72
C TYR A 323 16.52 -19.35 -5.28
N CYS A 324 16.51 -19.18 -6.61
CA CYS A 324 17.27 -18.09 -7.24
C CYS A 324 16.71 -16.73 -6.83
N VAL A 325 15.38 -16.61 -6.78
CA VAL A 325 14.61 -15.51 -6.20
C VAL A 325 13.35 -16.10 -5.60
N ALA A 326 12.92 -15.57 -4.46
CA ALA A 326 11.60 -15.83 -3.92
C ALA A 326 10.85 -14.51 -3.70
N PHE A 327 9.53 -14.56 -3.75
CA PHE A 327 8.69 -13.37 -3.61
C PHE A 327 7.39 -13.66 -2.87
N ALA A 328 6.75 -12.60 -2.40
CA ALA A 328 5.48 -12.67 -1.70
C ALA A 328 4.57 -11.51 -2.09
N ASN A 329 3.27 -11.72 -1.92
CA ASN A 329 2.26 -10.68 -2.08
C ASN A 329 1.43 -10.54 -0.81
N ASP A 330 0.95 -9.33 -0.54
CA ASP A 330 -0.08 -9.11 0.48
C ASP A 330 -1.46 -9.62 -0.01
N PRO A 331 -2.48 -9.68 0.88
CA PRO A 331 -3.74 -10.37 0.54
C PRO A 331 -4.46 -9.91 -0.71
N ASP A 332 -4.35 -8.65 -1.12
CA ASP A 332 -4.93 -8.16 -2.37
C ASP A 332 -3.90 -8.03 -3.52
N ALA A 333 -2.67 -8.48 -3.27
CA ALA A 333 -1.56 -8.55 -4.21
C ALA A 333 -1.20 -7.21 -4.88
N ASP A 334 -1.47 -6.10 -4.21
CA ASP A 334 -1.04 -4.79 -4.67
C ASP A 334 0.41 -4.47 -4.24
N ARG A 335 1.04 -5.34 -3.43
CA ARG A 335 2.43 -5.22 -2.95
C ARG A 335 3.26 -6.44 -3.28
N HIS A 336 4.58 -6.21 -3.29
CA HIS A 336 5.60 -7.23 -3.51
C HIS A 336 6.55 -7.34 -2.31
N GLY A 337 7.10 -8.53 -2.09
CA GLY A 337 8.20 -8.76 -1.16
C GLY A 337 9.25 -9.62 -1.84
N ILE A 338 10.44 -9.08 -2.09
CA ILE A 338 11.50 -9.78 -2.82
C ILE A 338 12.52 -10.33 -1.85
N VAL A 339 12.78 -11.64 -1.95
CA VAL A 339 13.77 -12.36 -1.15
C VAL A 339 14.82 -12.97 -2.07
N THR A 340 16.08 -12.60 -1.86
CA THR A 340 17.21 -13.06 -2.66
C THR A 340 18.26 -13.76 -1.80
N PRO A 341 19.09 -14.65 -2.36
CA PRO A 341 20.24 -15.22 -1.66
C PRO A 341 21.21 -14.14 -1.13
N SER A 342 21.48 -13.11 -1.94
CA SER A 342 22.48 -12.08 -1.65
C SER A 342 22.06 -11.09 -0.55
N ALA A 343 20.75 -10.76 -0.46
CA ALA A 343 20.23 -9.71 0.43
C ALA A 343 19.21 -10.20 1.46
N GLY A 344 18.70 -11.44 1.35
CA GLY A 344 17.52 -11.85 2.10
C GLY A 344 16.28 -11.06 1.65
N LEU A 345 15.44 -10.59 2.59
CA LEU A 345 14.32 -9.70 2.27
C LEU A 345 14.86 -8.32 1.89
N MET A 346 14.63 -7.92 0.65
CA MET A 346 15.01 -6.59 0.18
C MET A 346 14.09 -5.50 0.77
N ASN A 347 14.68 -4.39 1.18
CA ASN A 347 13.90 -3.19 1.46
C ASN A 347 13.19 -2.75 0.16
N PRO A 348 11.89 -2.40 0.18
CA PRO A 348 11.17 -1.96 -1.03
C PRO A 348 11.85 -0.80 -1.77
N ASN A 349 12.39 0.18 -1.05
CA ASN A 349 13.16 1.28 -1.66
C ASN A 349 14.37 0.79 -2.46
N HIS A 350 15.06 -0.23 -1.97
CA HIS A 350 16.22 -0.81 -2.63
C HIS A 350 15.80 -1.51 -3.92
N TYR A 351 14.76 -2.32 -3.84
CA TYR A 351 14.26 -3.03 -5.01
C TYR A 351 13.65 -2.07 -6.05
N LEU A 352 12.94 -1.03 -5.63
CA LEU A 352 12.42 0.00 -6.55
C LEU A 352 13.57 0.66 -7.34
N ALA A 353 14.68 1.00 -6.69
CA ALA A 353 15.84 1.60 -7.36
C ALA A 353 16.45 0.66 -8.42
N VAL A 354 16.58 -0.63 -8.10
CA VAL A 354 17.04 -1.67 -9.04
C VAL A 354 16.07 -1.84 -10.20
N ALA A 355 14.78 -2.00 -9.91
CA ALA A 355 13.73 -2.17 -10.90
C ALA A 355 13.68 -1.01 -11.90
N ILE A 356 13.72 0.23 -11.40
CA ILE A 356 13.75 1.45 -12.23
C ILE A 356 15.01 1.46 -13.13
N GLY A 357 16.19 1.21 -12.57
CA GLY A 357 17.43 1.16 -13.32
C GLY A 357 17.41 0.14 -14.45
N TYR A 358 16.92 -1.07 -14.14
CA TYR A 358 16.76 -2.14 -15.11
C TYR A 358 15.73 -1.79 -16.19
N LEU A 359 14.54 -1.38 -15.82
CA LEU A 359 13.46 -1.07 -16.77
C LEU A 359 13.87 0.04 -17.75
N LEU A 360 14.48 1.13 -17.26
CA LEU A 360 14.90 2.25 -18.10
C LEU A 360 15.98 1.88 -19.12
N THR A 361 16.73 0.81 -18.89
CA THR A 361 17.77 0.31 -19.81
C THR A 361 17.30 -0.87 -20.67
N HIS A 362 16.21 -1.57 -20.30
CA HIS A 362 15.71 -2.78 -20.97
C HIS A 362 14.32 -2.62 -21.61
N ARG A 363 13.78 -1.40 -21.66
CA ARG A 363 12.50 -1.10 -22.33
C ARG A 363 12.70 -0.06 -23.45
N PRO A 364 13.34 -0.43 -24.57
CA PRO A 364 13.77 0.52 -25.61
C PRO A 364 12.60 1.20 -26.36
N ARG A 365 11.36 0.68 -26.22
CA ARG A 365 10.17 1.30 -26.80
C ARG A 365 9.50 2.31 -25.89
N TRP A 366 9.94 2.45 -24.65
CA TRP A 366 9.44 3.49 -23.77
C TRP A 366 9.92 4.86 -24.22
N SER A 367 9.02 5.84 -24.20
CA SER A 367 9.37 7.22 -24.52
C SER A 367 10.45 7.74 -23.57
N GLU A 368 11.48 8.37 -24.12
CA GLU A 368 12.51 9.05 -23.32
C GLU A 368 11.93 10.20 -22.48
N LYS A 369 10.78 10.73 -22.89
CA LYS A 369 10.06 11.80 -22.18
C LYS A 369 9.18 11.29 -21.05
N SER A 370 8.91 9.97 -20.97
CA SER A 370 8.11 9.42 -19.91
C SER A 370 8.84 9.50 -18.56
N VAL A 371 8.07 9.78 -17.52
CA VAL A 371 8.56 10.17 -16.20
C VAL A 371 8.54 8.97 -15.26
N VAL A 372 9.48 8.91 -14.32
CA VAL A 372 9.47 7.99 -13.18
C VAL A 372 8.77 8.68 -12.01
N GLY A 373 7.70 8.06 -11.49
CA GLY A 373 6.98 8.53 -10.31
C GLY A 373 7.48 7.89 -9.02
N LYS A 374 7.74 8.68 -7.98
CA LYS A 374 7.98 8.20 -6.62
C LYS A 374 7.27 9.05 -5.59
N THR A 375 7.05 8.50 -4.38
CA THR A 375 6.55 9.31 -3.26
C THR A 375 7.66 10.11 -2.59
N LEU A 376 7.28 11.22 -1.95
CA LEU A 376 8.23 12.10 -1.24
C LEU A 376 8.96 11.41 -0.07
N VAL A 377 8.50 10.24 0.36
CA VAL A 377 9.09 9.44 1.44
C VAL A 377 9.87 8.23 0.92
N SER A 378 9.92 8.02 -0.40
CA SER A 378 10.77 7.01 -1.01
C SER A 378 12.24 7.46 -1.05
N SER A 379 13.16 6.49 -1.15
CA SER A 379 14.60 6.72 -1.08
C SER A 379 15.13 7.67 -2.16
N GLY A 380 16.10 8.50 -1.79
CA GLY A 380 16.92 9.32 -2.69
C GLY A 380 17.83 8.50 -3.60
N MET A 381 18.00 7.19 -3.39
CA MET A 381 18.67 6.31 -4.34
C MET A 381 17.98 6.31 -5.71
N ILE A 382 16.65 6.37 -5.73
CA ILE A 382 15.85 6.47 -6.96
C ILE A 382 16.21 7.75 -7.72
N ASP A 383 16.37 8.88 -7.04
CA ASP A 383 16.77 10.16 -7.64
C ASP A 383 18.11 10.03 -8.37
N ARG A 384 19.09 9.40 -7.72
CA ARG A 384 20.44 9.19 -8.26
C ARG A 384 20.45 8.31 -9.48
N VAL A 385 19.71 7.19 -9.45
CA VAL A 385 19.54 6.26 -10.58
C VAL A 385 18.89 6.96 -11.77
N VAL A 386 17.77 7.65 -11.55
CA VAL A 386 17.01 8.34 -12.61
C VAL A 386 17.85 9.46 -13.23
N ALA A 387 18.55 10.25 -12.40
CA ALA A 387 19.42 11.34 -12.85
C ALA A 387 20.59 10.80 -13.69
N LYS A 388 21.26 9.72 -13.26
CA LYS A 388 22.34 9.07 -14.04
C LYS A 388 21.88 8.66 -15.43
N LEU A 389 20.65 8.16 -15.54
CA LEU A 389 20.08 7.70 -16.81
C LEU A 389 19.47 8.85 -17.64
N GLY A 390 19.64 10.12 -17.20
CA GLY A 390 19.13 11.30 -17.92
C GLY A 390 17.61 11.35 -18.04
N ARG A 391 16.87 10.66 -17.12
CA ARG A 391 15.42 10.59 -17.16
C ARG A 391 14.78 11.59 -16.19
N GLN A 392 13.49 11.84 -16.37
CA GLN A 392 12.73 12.75 -15.51
C GLN A 392 12.12 12.02 -14.33
N LEU A 393 12.17 12.65 -13.14
CA LEU A 393 11.58 12.18 -11.90
C LEU A 393 10.41 13.09 -11.49
N CYS A 394 9.31 12.50 -11.05
CA CYS A 394 8.18 13.20 -10.45
C CYS A 394 7.98 12.72 -9.01
N GLU A 395 8.40 13.54 -8.05
CA GLU A 395 8.16 13.28 -6.62
C GLU A 395 6.78 13.83 -6.23
N THR A 396 5.89 12.95 -5.74
CA THR A 396 4.50 13.26 -5.39
C THR A 396 4.22 13.07 -3.90
N PRO A 397 3.09 13.54 -3.37
CA PRO A 397 2.63 13.10 -2.05
C PRO A 397 2.42 11.58 -2.02
N VAL A 398 2.32 11.01 -0.81
CA VAL A 398 2.00 9.58 -0.64
C VAL A 398 0.61 9.26 -1.17
N GLY A 399 0.51 8.16 -1.91
CA GLY A 399 -0.73 7.65 -2.51
C GLY A 399 -0.59 7.36 -4.00
N PHE A 400 -0.86 6.13 -4.40
CA PHE A 400 -0.67 5.65 -5.77
C PHE A 400 -1.55 6.38 -6.81
N LYS A 401 -2.64 6.98 -6.37
CA LYS A 401 -3.53 7.79 -7.20
C LYS A 401 -2.82 8.91 -7.98
N TRP A 402 -1.68 9.39 -7.48
CA TRP A 402 -0.90 10.43 -8.15
C TRP A 402 -0.19 9.92 -9.41
N PHE A 403 0.03 8.61 -9.50
CA PHE A 403 0.67 7.97 -10.65
C PHE A 403 -0.35 7.46 -11.67
N ALA A 404 -1.57 7.14 -11.24
CA ALA A 404 -2.60 6.54 -12.08
C ALA A 404 -2.88 7.29 -13.40
N PRO A 405 -3.05 8.61 -13.43
CA PRO A 405 -3.25 9.34 -14.69
C PRO A 405 -2.07 9.22 -15.65
N GLY A 406 -0.83 9.36 -15.15
CA GLY A 406 0.37 9.30 -15.97
C GLY A 406 0.68 7.89 -16.49
N LEU A 407 0.39 6.83 -15.70
CA LEU A 407 0.45 5.45 -16.16
C LEU A 407 -0.63 5.18 -17.21
N PHE A 408 -1.82 5.78 -17.06
CA PHE A 408 -2.93 5.60 -17.99
C PHE A 408 -2.64 6.17 -19.39
N ASP A 409 -2.05 7.35 -19.46
CA ASP A 409 -1.74 8.02 -20.73
C ASP A 409 -0.31 7.77 -21.25
N GLY A 410 0.52 7.04 -20.49
CA GLY A 410 1.91 6.71 -20.83
C GLY A 410 2.90 7.84 -20.58
N SER A 411 2.50 8.96 -19.99
CA SER A 411 3.40 10.03 -19.57
C SER A 411 4.29 9.62 -18.39
N PHE A 412 3.83 8.66 -17.56
CA PHE A 412 4.65 7.98 -16.57
C PHE A 412 4.95 6.56 -17.04
N CYS A 413 6.23 6.17 -17.03
CA CYS A 413 6.65 4.79 -17.35
C CYS A 413 6.66 3.89 -16.11
N PHE A 414 6.76 4.47 -14.92
CA PHE A 414 6.82 3.78 -13.63
C PHE A 414 6.21 4.65 -12.54
N GLY A 415 5.53 4.03 -11.59
CA GLY A 415 5.08 4.65 -10.34
C GLY A 415 5.32 3.69 -9.18
N GLY A 416 5.96 4.18 -8.09
CA GLY A 416 6.29 3.32 -6.95
C GLY A 416 6.28 4.03 -5.60
N GLU A 417 5.95 3.25 -4.58
CA GLU A 417 5.86 3.68 -3.19
C GLU A 417 6.78 2.83 -2.30
N GLU A 418 7.38 3.44 -1.28
CA GLU A 418 8.20 2.76 -0.27
C GLU A 418 7.46 1.66 0.50
N SER A 419 6.14 1.63 0.38
CA SER A 419 5.25 0.61 0.95
C SER A 419 5.19 -0.69 0.15
N ALA A 420 6.12 -0.88 -0.81
CA ALA A 420 6.21 -2.03 -1.70
C ALA A 420 5.10 -2.11 -2.78
N GLY A 421 4.45 -1.01 -3.09
CA GLY A 421 3.48 -0.94 -4.18
C GLY A 421 4.05 -0.23 -5.40
N ALA A 422 4.00 -0.84 -6.59
CA ALA A 422 4.44 -0.23 -7.83
C ALA A 422 3.69 -0.78 -9.03
N SER A 423 3.72 -0.05 -10.15
CA SER A 423 3.31 -0.49 -11.46
C SER A 423 4.14 0.21 -12.54
N PHE A 424 4.20 -0.37 -13.74
CA PHE A 424 4.94 0.15 -14.87
C PHE A 424 4.26 -0.20 -16.20
N LEU A 425 4.67 0.46 -17.27
CA LEU A 425 4.10 0.29 -18.60
C LEU A 425 4.45 -1.08 -19.20
N ARG A 426 3.64 -1.51 -20.15
CA ARG A 426 3.96 -2.64 -21.04
C ARG A 426 5.29 -2.41 -21.77
N GLN A 427 5.86 -3.46 -22.32
CA GLN A 427 7.10 -3.40 -23.12
C GLN A 427 6.99 -2.44 -24.32
N ASP A 428 5.78 -2.25 -24.86
CA ASP A 428 5.52 -1.33 -25.97
C ASP A 428 5.26 0.13 -25.57
N GLY A 429 5.28 0.43 -24.26
CA GLY A 429 5.03 1.76 -23.70
C GLY A 429 3.56 2.08 -23.50
N THR A 430 2.65 1.15 -23.71
CA THR A 430 1.22 1.33 -23.37
C THR A 430 0.92 0.98 -21.93
N VAL A 431 -0.24 1.43 -21.42
CA VAL A 431 -0.66 1.17 -20.04
C VAL A 431 -0.82 -0.33 -19.77
N TRP A 432 -0.29 -0.79 -18.63
CA TRP A 432 -0.55 -2.13 -18.08
C TRP A 432 -1.65 -2.09 -17.03
N THR A 433 -1.34 -1.63 -15.81
CA THR A 433 -2.29 -1.32 -14.73
C THR A 433 -2.06 0.09 -14.22
N THR A 434 -3.08 0.72 -13.69
CA THR A 434 -3.02 2.04 -13.08
C THR A 434 -3.19 1.97 -11.57
N ASP A 435 -3.35 0.76 -11.03
CA ASP A 435 -3.17 0.45 -9.61
C ASP A 435 -1.87 -0.34 -9.43
N LYS A 436 -1.43 -0.49 -8.19
CA LYS A 436 -0.24 -1.25 -7.80
C LYS A 436 -0.39 -2.72 -8.19
N ASP A 437 0.70 -3.33 -8.62
CA ASP A 437 0.72 -4.70 -9.13
C ASP A 437 1.94 -5.46 -8.59
N GLY A 438 1.71 -6.24 -7.53
CA GLY A 438 2.74 -7.07 -6.91
C GLY A 438 3.26 -8.16 -7.85
N PRO A 439 2.42 -8.97 -8.50
CA PRO A 439 2.84 -10.03 -9.41
C PRO A 439 3.80 -9.60 -10.52
N ILE A 440 3.62 -8.42 -11.14
CA ILE A 440 4.58 -7.98 -12.16
C ILE A 440 5.92 -7.55 -11.56
N MET A 441 5.92 -7.02 -10.34
CA MET A 441 7.16 -6.70 -9.64
C MET A 441 7.91 -7.97 -9.24
N ASP A 442 7.21 -9.02 -8.82
CA ASP A 442 7.77 -10.33 -8.50
C ASP A 442 8.42 -10.97 -9.74
N LEU A 443 7.66 -11.02 -10.84
CA LEU A 443 8.15 -11.56 -12.10
C LEU A 443 9.27 -10.70 -12.71
N LEU A 444 9.28 -9.39 -12.47
CA LEU A 444 10.38 -8.52 -12.86
C LEU A 444 11.68 -8.87 -12.12
N ALA A 445 11.63 -9.26 -10.85
CA ALA A 445 12.80 -9.72 -10.11
C ALA A 445 13.37 -11.02 -10.74
N ALA A 446 12.49 -11.91 -11.20
CA ALA A 446 12.90 -13.08 -11.95
C ALA A 446 13.48 -12.73 -13.33
N GLU A 447 12.88 -11.77 -14.06
CA GLU A 447 13.40 -11.26 -15.33
C GLU A 447 14.79 -10.65 -15.17
N ILE A 448 15.00 -9.79 -14.17
CA ILE A 448 16.30 -9.20 -13.86
C ILE A 448 17.35 -10.29 -13.67
N THR A 449 17.04 -11.29 -12.84
CA THR A 449 17.94 -12.40 -12.55
C THR A 449 18.22 -13.24 -13.81
N ALA A 450 17.21 -13.51 -14.62
CA ALA A 450 17.33 -14.29 -15.86
C ALA A 450 18.20 -13.61 -16.92
N VAL A 451 18.02 -12.30 -17.09
CA VAL A 451 18.71 -11.54 -18.15
C VAL A 451 20.15 -11.20 -17.75
N THR A 452 20.37 -10.87 -16.49
CA THR A 452 21.68 -10.36 -16.03
C THR A 452 22.56 -11.42 -15.39
N GLY A 453 22.00 -12.55 -14.97
CA GLY A 453 22.68 -13.57 -14.17
C GLY A 453 22.96 -13.18 -12.73
N LYS A 454 22.45 -12.04 -12.26
CA LYS A 454 22.59 -11.51 -10.90
C LYS A 454 21.23 -11.29 -10.27
N ASP A 455 21.09 -11.58 -8.99
CA ASP A 455 19.86 -11.29 -8.28
C ASP A 455 19.70 -9.77 -7.98
N PRO A 456 18.49 -9.27 -7.72
CA PRO A 456 18.28 -7.85 -7.42
C PRO A 456 19.10 -7.30 -6.24
N GLY A 457 19.48 -8.13 -5.27
CA GLY A 457 20.33 -7.70 -4.16
C GLY A 457 21.77 -7.41 -4.60
N GLU A 458 22.33 -8.20 -5.55
CA GLU A 458 23.64 -7.94 -6.14
C GLU A 458 23.63 -6.63 -6.94
N HIS A 459 22.58 -6.37 -7.72
CA HIS A 459 22.40 -5.09 -8.42
C HIS A 459 22.32 -3.91 -7.45
N PHE A 460 21.65 -4.08 -6.30
CA PHE A 460 21.61 -3.03 -5.29
C PHE A 460 22.99 -2.76 -4.67
N GLN A 461 23.82 -3.79 -4.49
CA GLN A 461 25.22 -3.61 -4.06
C GLN A 461 26.03 -2.78 -5.06
N GLU A 462 25.82 -2.99 -6.37
CA GLU A 462 26.43 -2.18 -7.43
C GLU A 462 25.98 -0.69 -7.31
N LEU A 463 24.69 -0.46 -7.10
CA LEU A 463 24.17 0.90 -6.90
C LEU A 463 24.77 1.56 -5.66
N THR A 464 24.93 0.82 -4.56
CA THR A 464 25.55 1.39 -3.33
C THR A 464 27.04 1.66 -3.50
N ALA A 465 27.76 0.87 -4.26
CA ALA A 465 29.16 1.11 -4.59
C ALA A 465 29.33 2.40 -5.42
N GLU A 466 28.38 2.71 -6.28
CA GLU A 466 28.43 3.91 -7.12
C GLU A 466 27.91 5.16 -6.42
N PHE A 467 26.77 5.05 -5.74
CA PHE A 467 26.03 6.20 -5.22
C PHE A 467 26.15 6.40 -3.70
N GLY A 468 26.76 5.46 -2.98
CA GLY A 468 26.77 5.39 -1.52
C GLY A 468 25.57 4.64 -0.96
N THR A 469 25.73 4.14 0.26
CA THR A 469 24.71 3.34 0.95
C THR A 469 23.67 4.25 1.60
N PRO A 470 22.37 4.10 1.28
CA PRO A 470 21.30 4.78 1.99
C PRO A 470 21.00 4.09 3.32
N PHE A 471 20.96 4.85 4.39
CA PHE A 471 20.46 4.47 5.71
C PHE A 471 19.08 5.08 5.85
N TYR A 472 18.05 4.26 5.94
CA TYR A 472 16.65 4.69 5.93
C TYR A 472 15.90 4.17 7.17
N THR A 473 15.03 5.00 7.72
CA THR A 473 14.14 4.59 8.83
C THR A 473 12.80 5.30 8.79
N ARG A 474 11.82 4.69 9.44
CA ARG A 474 10.53 5.30 9.78
C ARG A 474 10.30 5.14 11.27
N ILE A 475 9.90 6.22 11.91
CA ILE A 475 9.45 6.20 13.29
C ILE A 475 8.03 6.78 13.40
N ASP A 476 7.28 6.27 14.36
CA ASP A 476 5.93 6.72 14.69
C ASP A 476 5.98 7.44 16.04
N ALA A 477 5.36 8.62 16.12
CA ALA A 477 5.28 9.43 17.33
C ALA A 477 3.83 9.80 17.64
N THR A 478 3.45 9.79 18.92
CA THR A 478 2.09 10.14 19.35
C THR A 478 1.73 11.59 19.01
N ALA A 479 0.49 11.83 18.58
CA ALA A 479 -0.01 13.16 18.28
C ALA A 479 -1.50 13.26 18.59
N THR A 480 -1.92 14.40 19.15
CA THR A 480 -3.34 14.71 19.28
C THR A 480 -3.98 15.06 17.93
N PRO A 481 -5.31 15.02 17.81
CA PRO A 481 -6.00 15.47 16.60
C PRO A 481 -5.63 16.91 16.20
N GLU A 482 -5.47 17.80 17.17
CA GLU A 482 -5.08 19.20 16.97
C GLU A 482 -3.65 19.29 16.39
N GLN A 483 -2.69 18.54 16.95
CA GLN A 483 -1.33 18.45 16.45
C GLN A 483 -1.28 17.89 15.03
N LYS A 484 -2.05 16.83 14.75
CA LYS A 484 -2.20 16.28 13.39
C LYS A 484 -2.74 17.31 12.40
N SER A 485 -3.78 18.06 12.81
CA SER A 485 -4.34 19.15 11.99
C SER A 485 -3.32 20.26 11.75
N LYS A 486 -2.55 20.65 12.77
CA LYS A 486 -1.49 21.67 12.66
C LYS A 486 -0.37 21.18 11.72
N LEU A 487 0.10 19.94 11.89
CA LEU A 487 1.14 19.35 11.03
C LEU A 487 0.70 19.33 9.55
N SER A 488 -0.55 18.94 9.28
CA SER A 488 -1.06 18.87 7.91
C SER A 488 -1.15 20.23 7.19
N LYS A 489 -1.13 21.33 7.95
CA LYS A 489 -1.26 22.71 7.48
C LYS A 489 0.01 23.54 7.66
N LEU A 490 1.14 22.91 8.01
CA LEU A 490 2.40 23.63 8.19
C LEU A 490 2.77 24.40 6.93
N SER A 491 3.38 25.57 7.16
CA SER A 491 4.06 26.32 6.10
C SER A 491 5.59 26.14 6.25
N PRO A 492 6.37 26.32 5.17
CA PRO A 492 7.84 26.22 5.22
C PRO A 492 8.45 27.20 6.24
N GLU A 493 7.81 28.35 6.44
CA GLU A 493 8.26 29.43 7.35
C GLU A 493 8.10 29.05 8.83
N ALA A 494 7.28 28.04 9.14
CA ALA A 494 7.17 27.53 10.52
C ALA A 494 8.43 26.82 11.00
N VAL A 495 9.27 26.36 10.08
CA VAL A 495 10.58 25.76 10.36
C VAL A 495 11.65 26.86 10.38
N LYS A 496 12.16 27.18 11.55
CA LYS A 496 13.15 28.26 11.75
C LYS A 496 14.58 27.80 11.51
N GLU A 497 14.86 26.53 11.67
CA GLU A 497 16.17 25.92 11.54
C GLU A 497 16.73 26.12 10.12
N SER A 498 18.02 26.42 10.02
CA SER A 498 18.78 26.51 8.76
C SER A 498 19.74 25.35 8.55
N VAL A 499 19.91 24.51 9.58
CA VAL A 499 20.81 23.36 9.61
C VAL A 499 20.04 22.14 10.08
N LEU A 500 20.36 20.98 9.51
CA LEU A 500 19.86 19.65 9.92
C LEU A 500 21.05 18.68 9.94
N ALA A 501 21.30 18.06 11.09
CA ALA A 501 22.39 17.11 11.31
C ALA A 501 23.76 17.63 10.85
N GLY A 502 24.03 18.92 11.11
CA GLY A 502 25.27 19.59 10.75
C GLY A 502 25.40 20.05 9.30
N GLU A 503 24.36 19.86 8.48
CA GLU A 503 24.33 20.27 7.08
C GLU A 503 23.31 21.41 6.83
N THR A 504 23.65 22.32 5.92
CA THR A 504 22.72 23.38 5.50
C THR A 504 21.46 22.76 4.89
N ILE A 505 20.29 23.21 5.35
CA ILE A 505 18.99 22.83 4.76
C ILE A 505 18.89 23.42 3.36
N THR A 506 18.67 22.55 2.38
CA THR A 506 18.54 22.91 0.96
C THR A 506 17.10 23.19 0.55
N ALA A 507 16.12 22.54 1.20
CA ALA A 507 14.69 22.81 0.95
C ALA A 507 13.83 22.47 2.17
N LYS A 508 12.70 23.19 2.30
CA LYS A 508 11.60 22.96 3.25
C LYS A 508 10.31 22.89 2.44
N LEU A 509 9.75 21.70 2.29
CA LEU A 509 8.68 21.42 1.35
C LEU A 509 7.38 21.06 2.07
N THR A 510 6.32 21.79 1.78
CA THR A 510 4.94 21.46 2.17
C THR A 510 4.06 21.16 0.95
N ARG A 511 4.66 21.26 -0.25
CA ARG A 511 4.10 20.86 -1.53
C ARG A 511 5.10 19.97 -2.27
N ALA A 512 4.60 18.96 -2.96
CA ALA A 512 5.45 18.02 -3.68
C ALA A 512 6.05 18.66 -4.94
N PRO A 513 7.36 18.51 -5.19
CA PRO A 513 8.03 19.14 -6.34
C PRO A 513 7.47 18.70 -7.69
N GLY A 514 7.02 17.46 -7.80
CA GLY A 514 6.61 16.89 -9.09
C GLY A 514 5.24 17.37 -9.58
N ASN A 515 4.29 17.65 -8.70
CA ASN A 515 2.91 17.99 -9.09
C ASN A 515 2.31 19.18 -8.32
N ASN A 516 3.12 19.84 -7.49
CA ASN A 516 2.70 20.96 -6.64
C ASN A 516 1.51 20.66 -5.72
N ALA A 517 1.20 19.40 -5.46
CA ALA A 517 0.13 19.01 -4.54
C ALA A 517 0.58 19.15 -3.08
N PRO A 518 -0.33 19.48 -2.13
CA PRO A 518 0.01 19.54 -0.70
C PRO A 518 0.49 18.17 -0.21
N VAL A 519 1.64 18.13 0.49
CA VAL A 519 2.16 16.87 1.06
C VAL A 519 1.41 16.45 2.33
N GLY A 520 0.59 17.35 2.89
CA GLY A 520 -0.10 17.11 4.16
C GLY A 520 0.85 16.95 5.33
N GLY A 521 1.98 17.68 5.32
CA GLY A 521 3.05 17.63 6.29
C GLY A 521 4.25 18.46 5.84
N LEU A 522 5.44 18.03 6.21
CA LEU A 522 6.70 18.72 5.94
C LEU A 522 7.77 17.73 5.44
N LYS A 523 8.54 18.11 4.43
CA LYS A 523 9.83 17.48 4.08
C LYS A 523 10.95 18.50 4.17
N VAL A 524 12.06 18.12 4.80
CA VAL A 524 13.30 18.95 4.90
C VAL A 524 14.44 18.15 4.29
N THR A 525 15.22 18.79 3.43
CA THR A 525 16.33 18.15 2.71
C THR A 525 17.64 18.85 2.98
N THR A 526 18.75 18.10 2.95
CA THR A 526 20.13 18.56 2.97
C THR A 526 20.92 17.92 1.83
N ALA A 527 22.20 18.12 1.75
CA ALA A 527 23.06 17.56 0.71
C ALA A 527 23.11 16.01 0.76
N SER A 528 23.14 15.41 1.96
CA SER A 528 23.30 13.95 2.12
C SER A 528 22.17 13.28 2.91
N GLY A 529 21.10 14.01 3.25
CA GLY A 529 19.99 13.42 3.97
C GLY A 529 18.70 14.22 3.89
N TRP A 530 17.63 13.64 4.40
CA TRP A 530 16.32 14.28 4.47
C TRP A 530 15.47 13.65 5.56
N PHE A 531 14.45 14.38 6.01
CA PHE A 531 13.31 13.78 6.70
C PHE A 531 11.99 14.28 6.14
N ALA A 532 10.93 13.49 6.33
CA ALA A 532 9.56 13.90 6.05
C ALA A 532 8.66 13.52 7.23
N ALA A 533 7.84 14.47 7.70
CA ALA A 533 6.90 14.26 8.79
C ALA A 533 5.47 14.46 8.31
N ARG A 534 4.57 13.52 8.61
CA ARG A 534 3.16 13.59 8.20
C ARG A 534 2.24 12.90 9.21
N PRO A 535 1.02 13.42 9.43
CA PRO A 535 0.04 12.79 10.31
C PRO A 535 -0.44 11.45 9.73
N SER A 536 -0.76 10.50 10.61
CA SER A 536 -1.52 9.30 10.24
C SER A 536 -2.97 9.67 9.97
N GLY A 537 -3.57 9.10 8.92
CA GLY A 537 -5.00 9.29 8.62
C GLY A 537 -5.92 8.58 9.60
N THR A 538 -5.47 7.48 10.19
CA THR A 538 -6.31 6.55 10.96
C THR A 538 -5.94 6.45 12.44
N GLU A 539 -4.72 6.85 12.82
CA GLU A 539 -4.19 6.69 14.17
C GLU A 539 -3.80 8.04 14.78
N ASN A 540 -3.75 8.12 16.11
CA ASN A 540 -3.31 9.31 16.85
C ASN A 540 -1.78 9.41 16.90
N ILE A 541 -1.15 9.35 15.73
CA ILE A 541 0.29 9.45 15.55
C ILE A 541 0.62 10.34 14.34
N TYR A 542 1.86 10.82 14.30
CA TYR A 542 2.50 11.24 13.07
C TYR A 542 3.72 10.34 12.78
N LYS A 543 4.08 10.24 11.52
CA LYS A 543 5.20 9.43 11.04
C LYS A 543 6.33 10.33 10.59
N ILE A 544 7.55 10.02 11.02
CA ILE A 544 8.77 10.60 10.48
C ILE A 544 9.48 9.53 9.67
N TYR A 545 9.73 9.85 8.42
CA TYR A 545 10.61 9.11 7.52
C TYR A 545 11.92 9.89 7.43
N ALA A 546 13.04 9.19 7.46
CA ALA A 546 14.35 9.82 7.35
C ALA A 546 15.34 8.94 6.59
N GLU A 547 16.25 9.58 5.87
CA GLU A 547 17.33 8.91 5.14
C GLU A 547 18.63 9.70 5.24
N SER A 548 19.73 8.98 5.29
CA SER A 548 21.08 9.50 5.22
C SER A 548 21.92 8.68 4.23
N PHE A 549 22.74 9.36 3.43
CA PHE A 549 23.76 8.72 2.58
C PHE A 549 25.17 8.80 3.17
N ARG A 550 25.30 9.13 4.47
CA ARG A 550 26.59 9.14 5.17
C ARG A 550 26.78 7.88 6.00
N ASP A 551 26.05 7.79 7.11
CA ASP A 551 26.14 6.67 8.04
C ASP A 551 24.91 6.63 8.97
N GLU A 552 24.85 5.60 9.78
CA GLU A 552 23.76 5.37 10.74
C GLU A 552 23.74 6.41 11.88
N ALA A 553 24.90 6.96 12.26
CA ALA A 553 24.99 8.01 13.29
C ALA A 553 24.38 9.32 12.77
N HIS A 554 24.67 9.69 11.52
CA HIS A 554 24.05 10.84 10.85
C HIS A 554 22.52 10.66 10.70
N LEU A 555 22.05 9.45 10.34
CA LEU A 555 20.62 9.15 10.31
C LEU A 555 19.95 9.35 11.68
N LYS A 556 20.57 8.86 12.76
CA LYS A 556 20.06 9.04 14.13
C LYS A 556 19.98 10.53 14.53
N THR A 557 20.95 11.32 14.10
CA THR A 557 20.94 12.77 14.32
C THR A 557 19.80 13.44 13.55
N ILE A 558 19.62 13.09 12.26
CA ILE A 558 18.48 13.57 11.46
C ILE A 558 17.14 13.27 12.15
N VAL A 559 16.96 12.05 12.63
CA VAL A 559 15.72 11.62 13.31
C VAL A 559 15.47 12.43 14.58
N SER A 560 16.51 12.60 15.42
CA SER A 560 16.41 13.35 16.67
C SER A 560 16.06 14.83 16.43
N GLU A 561 16.76 15.47 15.48
CA GLU A 561 16.49 16.87 15.14
C GLU A 561 15.15 17.05 14.42
N ALA A 562 14.75 16.08 13.57
CA ALA A 562 13.42 16.08 12.94
C ALA A 562 12.29 16.09 13.98
N GLN A 563 12.41 15.28 15.04
CA GLN A 563 11.44 15.28 16.14
C GLN A 563 11.39 16.64 16.84
N GLN A 564 12.53 17.27 17.08
CA GLN A 564 12.61 18.61 17.70
C GLN A 564 11.97 19.67 16.80
N ILE A 565 12.33 19.68 15.51
CA ILE A 565 11.76 20.61 14.51
C ILE A 565 10.23 20.48 14.45
N VAL A 566 9.74 19.25 14.36
CA VAL A 566 8.28 19.00 14.32
C VAL A 566 7.62 19.42 15.63
N ASN A 567 8.17 19.08 16.78
CA ASN A 567 7.62 19.46 18.08
C ASN A 567 7.61 21.00 18.26
N ASN A 568 8.68 21.69 17.89
CA ASN A 568 8.75 23.16 17.91
C ASN A 568 7.67 23.80 17.01
N ALA A 569 7.46 23.23 15.82
CA ALA A 569 6.44 23.72 14.89
C ALA A 569 5.01 23.42 15.34
N LEU A 570 4.81 22.38 16.14
CA LEU A 570 3.50 22.02 16.70
C LEU A 570 3.16 22.79 17.99
N GLY A 571 4.14 23.29 18.70
CA GLY A 571 3.98 24.14 19.90
C GLY A 571 3.68 23.34 21.12
#